data_c1e318f1276a1c291ca996c45f0fb8aa
#
_entry.id   c1e318f1276a1c291ca996c45f0fb8aa
#
_cell.length_a   1.000
_cell.length_b   1.000
_cell.length_c   1.000
_cell.angle_alpha   90.00
_cell.angle_beta   90.00
_cell.angle_gamma   90.00
#
_symmetry.space_group_name_H-M   'P 1'
#
loop_
_entity.id
_entity.type
_entity.pdbx_description
1 polymer ?
#
loop_
_entity_poly.entity_id
_entity_poly.type
_entity_poly.pdbx_seq_one_letter_code
_entity_poly.pdbx_strand_id
1 'polypeptide(L)'
;MLGEKCAVKCADEIIVLSEGVQSYFREVYGRDTKFIPNGVNRPVIRKAELIDKKFGLKKDEYILFLGRLVPEKGITYLIEGFKNVKTDKKLVIAGGSSDTDEFANQLKEMAKDDDRIIFTGFVQGQLLDELYSNAYIYSLPSDLEGMPLSLLEAMSYGNCCLVSDIDECASVVEDKAIIFKKSNVGDLQSKLQEACEDARRVQKYKDEAADYICEKYNSDDVVERTLELYRR
;
A
#
# COMPACT_ATOMS: atom_id res chain seq x y z
N MET A 1 -0.39 23.86 -8.85
CA MET A 1 0.36 25.05 -9.34
C MET A 1 0.08 26.34 -8.57
N LEU A 2 -1.16 26.81 -8.37
CA LEU A 2 -1.39 28.01 -7.51
C LEU A 2 -1.07 27.70 -6.03
N GLY A 3 -1.51 26.54 -5.55
CA GLY A 3 -1.25 26.08 -4.17
C GLY A 3 0.24 25.93 -3.85
N GLU A 4 1.04 25.35 -4.74
CA GLU A 4 2.50 25.22 -4.57
C GLU A 4 3.18 26.58 -4.45
N LYS A 5 2.82 27.54 -5.32
CA LYS A 5 3.35 28.90 -5.25
C LYS A 5 2.98 29.62 -3.97
N CYS A 6 1.77 29.37 -3.46
CA CYS A 6 1.36 29.90 -2.16
C CYS A 6 2.17 29.25 -1.01
N ALA A 7 2.33 27.94 -1.02
CA ALA A 7 3.12 27.23 -0.02
C ALA A 7 4.56 27.74 0.01
N VAL A 8 5.20 27.87 -1.17
CA VAL A 8 6.58 28.35 -1.30
C VAL A 8 6.76 29.77 -0.73
N LYS A 9 5.77 30.66 -0.90
CA LYS A 9 5.87 32.07 -0.51
C LYS A 9 5.38 32.36 0.91
N CYS A 10 4.42 31.59 1.41
CA CYS A 10 3.69 31.96 2.61
C CYS A 10 3.95 31.02 3.81
N ALA A 11 4.46 29.81 3.57
CA ALA A 11 4.76 28.89 4.66
C ALA A 11 6.15 29.19 5.26
N ASP A 12 6.25 29.19 6.59
CA ASP A 12 7.53 29.30 7.30
C ASP A 12 8.40 28.07 7.01
N GLU A 13 7.85 26.88 7.16
CA GLU A 13 8.47 25.60 6.82
C GLU A 13 7.55 24.74 5.93
N ILE A 14 8.14 23.91 5.09
CA ILE A 14 7.43 22.96 4.24
C ILE A 14 7.92 21.56 4.55
N ILE A 15 7.02 20.68 4.95
CA ILE A 15 7.28 19.24 5.11
C ILE A 15 6.95 18.53 3.80
N VAL A 16 7.84 17.65 3.35
CA VAL A 16 7.65 16.78 2.20
C VAL A 16 7.83 15.32 2.59
N LEU A 17 7.15 14.42 1.89
CA LEU A 17 7.09 13.01 2.23
C LEU A 17 8.08 12.14 1.45
N SER A 18 8.79 12.71 0.46
CA SER A 18 9.82 12.00 -0.29
C SER A 18 10.99 12.92 -0.67
N GLU A 19 12.16 12.33 -0.85
CA GLU A 19 13.36 13.04 -1.31
C GLU A 19 13.20 13.60 -2.73
N GLY A 20 12.43 12.89 -3.58
CA GLY A 20 12.10 13.36 -4.92
C GLY A 20 11.32 14.67 -4.89
N VAL A 21 10.31 14.80 -4.01
CA VAL A 21 9.58 16.06 -3.82
C VAL A 21 10.48 17.13 -3.20
N GLN A 22 11.40 16.78 -2.30
CA GLN A 22 12.38 17.72 -1.75
C GLN A 22 13.28 18.31 -2.84
N SER A 23 13.81 17.47 -3.72
CA SER A 23 14.63 17.88 -4.85
C SER A 23 13.84 18.77 -5.82
N TYR A 24 12.60 18.41 -6.13
CA TYR A 24 11.70 19.22 -6.95
C TYR A 24 11.51 20.64 -6.40
N PHE A 25 11.21 20.80 -5.10
CA PHE A 25 11.06 22.13 -4.50
C PHE A 25 12.34 22.95 -4.56
N ARG A 26 13.49 22.33 -4.36
CA ARG A 26 14.80 22.98 -4.47
C ARG A 26 15.10 23.43 -5.89
N GLU A 27 14.89 22.55 -6.88
CA GLU A 27 15.23 22.82 -8.28
C GLU A 27 14.26 23.83 -8.93
N VAL A 28 12.96 23.67 -8.69
CA VAL A 28 11.94 24.49 -9.37
C VAL A 28 11.70 25.82 -8.68
N TYR A 29 11.82 25.86 -7.36
CA TYR A 29 11.47 27.06 -6.57
C TYR A 29 12.65 27.66 -5.79
N GLY A 30 13.79 27.00 -5.75
CA GLY A 30 14.92 27.42 -4.88
C GLY A 30 14.56 27.36 -3.39
N ARG A 31 13.56 26.54 -3.01
CA ARG A 31 13.02 26.45 -1.65
C ARG A 31 13.48 25.18 -0.97
N ASP A 32 14.18 25.32 0.15
CA ASP A 32 14.47 24.18 1.02
C ASP A 32 13.22 23.70 1.74
N THR A 33 13.10 22.40 1.90
CA THR A 33 11.99 21.72 2.59
C THR A 33 12.53 20.72 3.59
N LYS A 34 11.69 20.28 4.52
CA LYS A 34 12.02 19.24 5.50
C LYS A 34 11.45 17.91 5.06
N PHE A 35 12.32 16.93 4.83
CA PHE A 35 11.87 15.57 4.59
C PHE A 35 11.51 14.92 5.93
N ILE A 36 10.21 14.74 6.18
CA ILE A 36 9.65 14.02 7.31
C ILE A 36 8.65 13.03 6.74
N PRO A 37 8.97 11.74 6.68
CA PRO A 37 8.10 10.72 6.10
C PRO A 37 6.87 10.46 6.97
N ASN A 38 5.91 9.70 6.44
CA ASN A 38 4.87 9.09 7.28
C ASN A 38 5.51 8.07 8.24
N GLY A 39 4.95 7.96 9.43
CA GLY A 39 5.37 6.97 10.43
C GLY A 39 4.34 5.87 10.63
N VAL A 40 4.79 4.74 11.16
CA VAL A 40 3.95 3.61 11.54
C VAL A 40 4.43 3.01 12.85
N ASN A 41 3.49 2.51 13.66
CA ASN A 41 3.77 1.76 14.89
C ASN A 41 3.41 0.29 14.70
N ARG A 42 3.90 -0.57 15.60
CA ARG A 42 3.50 -1.97 15.61
C ARG A 42 2.01 -2.08 15.94
N PRO A 43 1.23 -2.74 15.11
CA PRO A 43 -0.20 -2.92 15.35
C PRO A 43 -0.46 -4.12 16.26
N VAL A 44 -1.70 -4.22 16.70
CA VAL A 44 -2.20 -5.43 17.37
C VAL A 44 -2.65 -6.43 16.31
N ILE A 45 -1.98 -7.58 16.27
CA ILE A 45 -2.34 -8.67 15.36
C ILE A 45 -3.66 -9.31 15.82
N ARG A 46 -4.60 -9.45 14.89
CA ARG A 46 -5.94 -10.00 15.12
C ARG A 46 -6.12 -11.35 14.43
N LYS A 47 -6.90 -12.23 15.06
CA LYS A 47 -7.38 -13.47 14.40
C LYS A 47 -8.49 -13.13 13.40
N ALA A 48 -8.69 -14.01 12.42
CA ALA A 48 -9.76 -13.89 11.45
C ALA A 48 -11.11 -14.29 12.10
N GLU A 49 -11.87 -13.32 12.57
CA GLU A 49 -13.19 -13.52 13.20
C GLU A 49 -14.29 -12.80 12.40
N LEU A 50 -14.16 -11.48 12.22
CA LEU A 50 -15.12 -10.69 11.45
C LEU A 50 -14.99 -10.93 9.95
N ILE A 51 -13.76 -11.09 9.45
CA ILE A 51 -13.53 -11.38 8.03
C ILE A 51 -14.00 -12.78 7.65
N ASP A 52 -13.87 -13.77 8.55
CA ASP A 52 -14.43 -15.11 8.32
C ASP A 52 -15.96 -15.04 8.31
N LYS A 53 -16.57 -14.41 9.31
CA LYS A 53 -18.03 -14.30 9.40
C LYS A 53 -18.67 -13.53 8.23
N LYS A 54 -18.00 -12.47 7.72
CA LYS A 54 -18.57 -11.61 6.68
C LYS A 54 -18.25 -12.08 5.27
N PHE A 55 -17.05 -12.61 5.05
CA PHE A 55 -16.51 -12.87 3.71
C PHE A 55 -15.98 -14.30 3.54
N GLY A 56 -16.04 -15.14 4.57
CA GLY A 56 -15.47 -16.49 4.55
C GLY A 56 -13.97 -16.50 4.30
N LEU A 57 -13.23 -15.53 4.89
CA LEU A 57 -11.79 -15.38 4.73
C LEU A 57 -11.05 -15.87 5.96
N LYS A 58 -10.04 -16.69 5.76
CA LYS A 58 -9.15 -17.18 6.82
C LYS A 58 -7.71 -16.71 6.58
N LYS A 59 -6.87 -16.96 7.56
CA LYS A 59 -5.45 -16.61 7.49
C LYS A 59 -4.77 -17.26 6.29
N ASP A 60 -3.98 -16.46 5.57
CA ASP A 60 -3.19 -16.86 4.40
C ASP A 60 -4.00 -17.35 3.18
N GLU A 61 -5.32 -17.11 3.15
CA GLU A 61 -6.18 -17.53 2.04
C GLU A 61 -6.39 -16.45 0.97
N TYR A 62 -5.83 -15.24 1.13
CA TYR A 62 -6.11 -14.14 0.20
C TYR A 62 -4.93 -13.21 -0.01
N ILE A 63 -4.95 -12.58 -1.19
CA ILE A 63 -4.14 -11.43 -1.56
C ILE A 63 -4.99 -10.19 -1.28
N LEU A 64 -4.44 -9.22 -0.55
CA LEU A 64 -5.14 -8.01 -0.14
C LEU A 64 -4.66 -6.81 -0.95
N PHE A 65 -5.59 -6.07 -1.54
CA PHE A 65 -5.43 -4.67 -1.89
C PHE A 65 -6.26 -3.82 -0.93
N LEU A 66 -5.69 -2.73 -0.41
CA LEU A 66 -6.41 -1.80 0.44
C LEU A 66 -6.06 -0.36 0.08
N GLY A 67 -7.08 0.44 -0.26
CA GLY A 67 -6.92 1.83 -0.63
C GLY A 67 -8.15 2.42 -1.31
N ARG A 68 -8.06 3.68 -1.72
CA ARG A 68 -9.09 4.31 -2.55
C ARG A 68 -9.18 3.61 -3.91
N LEU A 69 -10.39 3.42 -4.39
CA LEU A 69 -10.61 2.83 -5.72
C LEU A 69 -10.53 3.94 -6.78
N VAL A 70 -9.30 4.23 -7.21
CA VAL A 70 -8.97 5.26 -8.22
C VAL A 70 -7.96 4.69 -9.23
N PRO A 71 -7.97 5.19 -10.49
CA PRO A 71 -7.14 4.62 -11.57
C PRO A 71 -5.65 4.51 -11.26
N GLU A 72 -5.08 5.53 -10.63
CA GLU A 72 -3.65 5.58 -10.29
C GLU A 72 -3.19 4.51 -9.30
N LYS A 73 -4.12 3.81 -8.64
CA LYS A 73 -3.80 2.67 -7.77
C LYS A 73 -3.58 1.36 -8.52
N GLY A 74 -3.75 1.33 -9.84
CA GLY A 74 -3.44 0.18 -10.69
C GLY A 74 -4.26 -1.08 -10.42
N ILE A 75 -5.46 -0.96 -9.83
CA ILE A 75 -6.30 -2.09 -9.45
C ILE A 75 -6.73 -2.91 -10.68
N THR A 76 -6.87 -2.25 -11.83
CA THR A 76 -7.15 -2.90 -13.11
C THR A 76 -6.08 -3.94 -13.46
N TYR A 77 -4.79 -3.58 -13.30
CA TYR A 77 -3.67 -4.51 -13.56
C TYR A 77 -3.70 -5.71 -12.61
N LEU A 78 -4.06 -5.45 -11.34
CA LEU A 78 -4.16 -6.50 -10.33
C LEU A 78 -5.27 -7.50 -10.66
N ILE A 79 -6.46 -7.03 -11.05
CA ILE A 79 -7.58 -7.88 -11.47
C ILE A 79 -7.20 -8.68 -12.72
N GLU A 80 -6.66 -8.03 -13.75
CA GLU A 80 -6.26 -8.68 -15.00
C GLU A 80 -5.19 -9.74 -14.77
N GLY A 81 -4.15 -9.42 -14.01
CA GLY A 81 -3.08 -10.35 -13.69
C GLY A 81 -3.58 -11.52 -12.84
N PHE A 82 -4.36 -11.24 -11.78
CA PHE A 82 -4.87 -12.25 -10.86
C PHE A 82 -5.76 -13.30 -11.53
N LYS A 83 -6.60 -12.91 -12.48
CA LYS A 83 -7.47 -13.85 -13.23
C LYS A 83 -6.70 -14.99 -13.88
N ASN A 84 -5.45 -14.77 -14.25
CA ASN A 84 -4.59 -15.76 -14.91
C ASN A 84 -3.66 -16.50 -13.92
N VAL A 85 -3.68 -16.15 -12.63
CA VAL A 85 -2.91 -16.85 -11.59
C VAL A 85 -3.63 -18.15 -11.20
N LYS A 86 -2.88 -19.25 -11.22
CA LYS A 86 -3.36 -20.56 -10.79
C LYS A 86 -3.21 -20.69 -9.28
N THR A 87 -4.27 -20.40 -8.56
CA THR A 87 -4.29 -20.44 -7.09
C THR A 87 -5.71 -20.57 -6.56
N ASP A 88 -5.87 -21.20 -5.40
CA ASP A 88 -7.12 -21.24 -4.66
C ASP A 88 -7.33 -20.00 -3.78
N LYS A 89 -6.33 -19.13 -3.71
CA LYS A 89 -6.42 -17.90 -2.92
C LYS A 89 -7.41 -16.92 -3.56
N LYS A 90 -8.02 -16.10 -2.72
CA LYS A 90 -8.93 -15.03 -3.14
C LYS A 90 -8.14 -13.72 -3.35
N LEU A 91 -8.68 -12.84 -4.19
CA LEU A 91 -8.25 -11.44 -4.25
C LEU A 91 -9.27 -10.59 -3.52
N VAL A 92 -8.84 -9.93 -2.46
CA VAL A 92 -9.69 -9.04 -1.65
C VAL A 92 -9.35 -7.60 -1.97
N ILE A 93 -10.31 -6.87 -2.50
CA ILE A 93 -10.21 -5.44 -2.82
C ILE A 93 -11.01 -4.67 -1.79
N ALA A 94 -10.29 -4.05 -0.83
CA ALA A 94 -10.85 -3.29 0.26
C ALA A 94 -10.70 -1.79 0.02
N GLY A 95 -11.81 -1.05 0.07
CA GLY A 95 -11.83 0.39 -0.11
C GLY A 95 -13.12 0.89 -0.75
N GLY A 96 -13.23 2.19 -0.83
CA GLY A 96 -14.36 2.89 -1.45
C GLY A 96 -13.93 3.80 -2.58
N SER A 97 -14.92 4.25 -3.37
CA SER A 97 -14.75 5.33 -4.34
C SER A 97 -14.42 6.65 -3.63
N SER A 98 -13.70 7.56 -4.30
CA SER A 98 -13.41 8.89 -3.74
C SER A 98 -14.46 9.93 -4.17
N ASP A 99 -14.73 10.04 -5.47
CA ASP A 99 -15.57 11.11 -6.02
C ASP A 99 -16.83 10.56 -6.69
N THR A 100 -16.71 9.48 -7.46
CA THR A 100 -17.81 8.80 -8.15
C THR A 100 -17.67 7.29 -8.02
N ASP A 101 -18.80 6.57 -8.12
CA ASP A 101 -18.79 5.10 -8.11
C ASP A 101 -18.47 4.49 -9.49
N GLU A 102 -18.23 5.30 -10.51
CA GLU A 102 -18.03 4.84 -11.89
C GLU A 102 -16.85 3.87 -12.00
N PHE A 103 -15.69 4.26 -11.49
CA PHE A 103 -14.50 3.41 -11.53
C PHE A 103 -14.65 2.15 -10.66
N ALA A 104 -15.26 2.26 -9.48
CA ALA A 104 -15.56 1.11 -8.63
C ALA A 104 -16.51 0.11 -9.34
N ASN A 105 -17.51 0.60 -10.09
CA ASN A 105 -18.41 -0.24 -10.88
C ASN A 105 -17.68 -0.87 -12.07
N GLN A 106 -16.76 -0.15 -12.73
CA GLN A 106 -15.90 -0.71 -13.77
C GLN A 106 -15.06 -1.88 -13.23
N LEU A 107 -14.44 -1.73 -12.05
CA LEU A 107 -13.65 -2.80 -11.43
C LEU A 107 -14.50 -4.04 -11.11
N LYS A 108 -15.73 -3.84 -10.60
CA LYS A 108 -16.67 -4.95 -10.34
C LYS A 108 -17.07 -5.67 -11.62
N GLU A 109 -17.32 -4.92 -12.71
CA GLU A 109 -17.63 -5.51 -14.01
C GLU A 109 -16.44 -6.32 -14.56
N MET A 110 -15.22 -5.83 -14.41
CA MET A 110 -14.02 -6.57 -14.78
C MET A 110 -13.86 -7.87 -13.99
N ALA A 111 -14.32 -7.90 -12.75
CA ALA A 111 -14.16 -9.03 -11.83
C ALA A 111 -15.32 -10.05 -11.87
N LYS A 112 -16.44 -9.74 -12.54
CA LYS A 112 -17.71 -10.48 -12.43
C LYS A 112 -17.65 -11.97 -12.75
N ASP A 113 -16.70 -12.38 -13.60
CA ASP A 113 -16.58 -13.76 -14.06
C ASP A 113 -15.54 -14.57 -13.24
N ASP A 114 -15.02 -14.02 -12.12
CA ASP A 114 -14.09 -14.71 -11.23
C ASP A 114 -14.54 -14.58 -9.76
N ASP A 115 -15.19 -15.62 -9.24
CA ASP A 115 -15.73 -15.69 -7.89
C ASP A 115 -14.66 -15.60 -6.79
N ARG A 116 -13.38 -15.69 -7.15
CA ARG A 116 -12.27 -15.50 -6.21
C ARG A 116 -12.04 -14.02 -5.86
N ILE A 117 -12.62 -13.08 -6.62
CA ILE A 117 -12.41 -11.64 -6.40
C ILE A 117 -13.54 -11.07 -5.54
N ILE A 118 -13.17 -10.55 -4.37
CA ILE A 118 -14.12 -10.05 -3.36
C ILE A 118 -13.91 -8.56 -3.15
N PHE A 119 -14.98 -7.78 -3.26
CA PHE A 119 -15.00 -6.35 -2.90
C PHE A 119 -15.63 -6.20 -1.52
N THR A 120 -14.88 -5.69 -0.55
CA THR A 120 -15.40 -5.50 0.82
C THR A 120 -16.12 -4.16 1.01
N GLY A 121 -15.92 -3.21 0.08
CA GLY A 121 -16.25 -1.80 0.31
C GLY A 121 -15.28 -1.16 1.33
N PHE A 122 -15.66 0.01 1.83
CA PHE A 122 -14.88 0.70 2.86
C PHE A 122 -14.85 -0.10 4.16
N VAL A 123 -13.65 -0.22 4.74
CA VAL A 123 -13.40 -0.96 5.99
C VAL A 123 -12.64 -0.09 6.99
N GLN A 124 -12.90 -0.29 8.28
CA GLN A 124 -12.22 0.41 9.36
C GLN A 124 -12.24 -0.41 10.67
N GLY A 125 -11.43 0.01 11.65
CA GLY A 125 -11.37 -0.61 12.97
C GLY A 125 -10.97 -2.08 12.91
N GLN A 126 -11.57 -2.92 13.75
CA GLN A 126 -11.20 -4.33 13.85
C GLN A 126 -11.23 -5.09 12.51
N LEU A 127 -12.18 -4.77 11.63
CA LEU A 127 -12.27 -5.41 10.31
C LEU A 127 -11.04 -5.11 9.45
N LEU A 128 -10.53 -3.88 9.50
CA LEU A 128 -9.30 -3.46 8.85
C LEU A 128 -8.09 -4.18 9.45
N ASP A 129 -8.00 -4.21 10.79
CA ASP A 129 -6.91 -4.90 11.49
C ASP A 129 -6.86 -6.39 11.12
N GLU A 130 -8.03 -7.05 11.04
CA GLU A 130 -8.12 -8.45 10.66
C GLU A 130 -7.72 -8.69 9.21
N LEU A 131 -8.08 -7.80 8.29
CA LEU A 131 -7.68 -7.91 6.88
C LEU A 131 -6.16 -7.83 6.72
N TYR A 132 -5.49 -6.89 7.38
CA TYR A 132 -4.04 -6.83 7.36
C TYR A 132 -3.39 -8.01 8.07
N SER A 133 -3.90 -8.39 9.24
CA SER A 133 -3.29 -9.45 10.08
C SER A 133 -3.29 -10.84 9.44
N ASN A 134 -4.21 -11.10 8.52
CA ASN A 134 -4.43 -12.44 7.99
C ASN A 134 -4.18 -12.57 6.48
N ALA A 135 -3.74 -11.52 5.80
CA ALA A 135 -3.43 -11.58 4.39
C ALA A 135 -2.22 -12.50 4.10
N TYR A 136 -2.27 -13.22 2.98
CA TYR A 136 -1.13 -13.97 2.46
C TYR A 136 -0.09 -13.03 1.87
N ILE A 137 -0.55 -12.10 1.03
CA ILE A 137 0.24 -11.04 0.41
C ILE A 137 -0.60 -9.76 0.43
N TYR A 138 0.05 -8.63 0.68
CA TYR A 138 -0.50 -7.32 0.39
C TYR A 138 0.02 -6.84 -0.97
N SER A 139 -0.86 -6.36 -1.85
CA SER A 139 -0.48 -5.85 -3.18
C SER A 139 -0.80 -4.38 -3.33
N LEU A 140 0.18 -3.59 -3.76
CA LEU A 140 0.04 -2.17 -4.10
C LEU A 140 0.58 -1.92 -5.52
N PRO A 141 -0.27 -2.09 -6.55
CA PRO A 141 0.14 -1.99 -7.96
C PRO A 141 0.10 -0.56 -8.51
N SER A 142 0.33 0.44 -7.67
CA SER A 142 0.13 1.84 -7.99
C SER A 142 1.06 2.37 -9.09
N ASP A 143 0.53 3.26 -9.91
CA ASP A 143 1.29 4.02 -10.90
C ASP A 143 1.86 5.32 -10.31
N LEU A 144 1.24 5.81 -9.23
CA LEU A 144 1.62 7.06 -8.57
C LEU A 144 1.28 6.99 -7.07
N GLU A 145 2.23 7.37 -6.24
CA GLU A 145 2.08 7.55 -4.79
C GLU A 145 2.79 8.83 -4.35
N GLY A 146 2.38 9.37 -3.21
CA GLY A 146 3.20 10.36 -2.51
C GLY A 146 4.15 9.67 -1.52
N MET A 147 3.55 9.06 -0.51
CA MET A 147 4.15 8.07 0.39
C MET A 147 3.04 7.11 0.84
N PRO A 148 3.09 5.85 0.45
CA PRO A 148 1.96 4.94 0.58
C PRO A 148 1.78 4.45 2.03
N LEU A 149 0.90 5.13 2.81
CA LEU A 149 0.63 4.78 4.21
C LEU A 149 0.14 3.33 4.34
N SER A 150 -0.71 2.89 3.42
CA SER A 150 -1.23 1.52 3.42
C SER A 150 -0.15 0.46 3.21
N LEU A 151 0.98 0.80 2.56
CA LEU A 151 2.14 -0.09 2.45
C LEU A 151 2.91 -0.17 3.77
N LEU A 152 3.13 0.99 4.44
CA LEU A 152 3.73 1.02 5.77
C LEU A 152 2.91 0.19 6.75
N GLU A 153 1.59 0.39 6.75
CA GLU A 153 0.66 -0.39 7.58
C GLU A 153 0.76 -1.88 7.25
N ALA A 154 0.65 -2.27 5.98
CA ALA A 154 0.73 -3.67 5.59
C ALA A 154 2.01 -4.34 6.08
N MET A 155 3.16 -3.69 5.91
CA MET A 155 4.45 -4.20 6.39
C MET A 155 4.49 -4.27 7.92
N SER A 156 3.91 -3.30 8.65
CA SER A 156 3.88 -3.30 10.11
C SER A 156 3.07 -4.46 10.69
N TYR A 157 2.05 -4.94 9.95
CA TYR A 157 1.32 -6.18 10.27
C TYR A 157 2.09 -7.47 9.91
N GLY A 158 3.29 -7.36 9.36
CA GLY A 158 4.10 -8.51 8.94
C GLY A 158 3.63 -9.13 7.63
N ASN A 159 3.10 -8.34 6.70
CA ASN A 159 2.74 -8.85 5.38
C ASN A 159 3.93 -8.92 4.44
N CYS A 160 4.00 -9.99 3.64
CA CYS A 160 4.75 -9.96 2.40
C CYS A 160 4.05 -9.00 1.45
N CYS A 161 4.77 -8.02 0.90
CA CYS A 161 4.22 -7.03 -0.01
C CYS A 161 4.65 -7.31 -1.45
N LEU A 162 3.73 -7.06 -2.41
CA LEU A 162 3.99 -7.04 -3.85
C LEU A 162 3.67 -5.63 -4.35
N VAL A 163 4.67 -4.89 -4.80
CA VAL A 163 4.54 -3.48 -5.16
C VAL A 163 5.09 -3.18 -6.54
N SER A 164 4.61 -2.12 -7.18
CA SER A 164 5.20 -1.60 -8.43
C SER A 164 6.58 -0.96 -8.17
N ASP A 165 7.42 -0.91 -9.20
CA ASP A 165 8.79 -0.38 -9.17
C ASP A 165 8.86 1.17 -9.22
N ILE A 166 7.80 1.87 -8.79
CA ILE A 166 7.84 3.32 -8.63
C ILE A 166 8.74 3.68 -7.44
N ASP A 167 9.44 4.80 -7.55
CA ASP A 167 10.43 5.23 -6.55
C ASP A 167 9.83 5.32 -5.15
N GLU A 168 8.57 5.78 -5.02
CA GLU A 168 7.86 5.91 -3.75
C GLU A 168 7.56 4.58 -3.06
N CYS A 169 7.41 3.50 -3.82
CA CYS A 169 7.25 2.15 -3.28
C CYS A 169 8.61 1.49 -3.08
N ALA A 170 9.49 1.55 -4.10
CA ALA A 170 10.79 0.88 -4.08
C ALA A 170 11.69 1.38 -2.94
N SER A 171 11.72 2.70 -2.68
CA SER A 171 12.48 3.30 -1.58
C SER A 171 11.96 2.92 -0.19
N VAL A 172 10.66 2.63 -0.08
CA VAL A 172 10.06 2.17 1.18
C VAL A 172 10.47 0.74 1.47
N VAL A 173 10.32 -0.15 0.49
CA VAL A 173 10.49 -1.59 0.71
C VAL A 173 11.92 -2.10 0.55
N GLU A 174 12.76 -1.41 -0.23
CA GLU A 174 14.11 -1.84 -0.59
C GLU A 174 14.14 -3.30 -1.08
N ASP A 175 14.83 -4.19 -0.35
CA ASP A 175 14.90 -5.63 -0.62
C ASP A 175 13.88 -6.47 0.20
N LYS A 176 12.95 -5.82 0.92
CA LYS A 176 12.02 -6.46 1.88
C LYS A 176 10.64 -6.75 1.28
N ALA A 177 10.49 -6.68 -0.04
CA ALA A 177 9.24 -6.99 -0.73
C ALA A 177 9.49 -7.58 -2.12
N ILE A 178 8.43 -8.04 -2.76
CA ILE A 178 8.44 -8.45 -4.15
C ILE A 178 8.12 -7.21 -5.00
N ILE A 179 8.96 -6.90 -5.98
CA ILE A 179 8.78 -5.76 -6.87
C ILE A 179 8.46 -6.27 -8.26
N PHE A 180 7.46 -5.65 -8.91
CA PHE A 180 7.12 -5.88 -10.30
C PHE A 180 7.18 -4.57 -11.09
N LYS A 181 7.32 -4.67 -12.41
CA LYS A 181 7.43 -3.52 -13.30
C LYS A 181 6.09 -2.79 -13.41
N LYS A 182 6.08 -1.50 -13.09
CA LYS A 182 4.93 -0.59 -13.18
C LYS A 182 4.11 -0.79 -14.46
N SER A 183 2.79 -0.78 -14.35
CA SER A 183 1.82 -0.93 -15.46
C SER A 183 2.01 -2.21 -16.30
N ASN A 184 2.74 -3.22 -15.80
CA ASN A 184 3.01 -4.47 -16.52
C ASN A 184 2.22 -5.63 -15.92
N VAL A 185 1.06 -5.92 -16.51
CA VAL A 185 0.17 -7.01 -16.07
C VAL A 185 0.86 -8.37 -16.11
N GLY A 186 1.67 -8.65 -17.12
CA GLY A 186 2.36 -9.94 -17.28
C GLY A 186 3.41 -10.16 -16.20
N ASP A 187 4.19 -9.12 -15.84
CA ASP A 187 5.17 -9.22 -14.77
C ASP A 187 4.48 -9.34 -13.40
N LEU A 188 3.42 -8.56 -13.15
CA LEU A 188 2.60 -8.68 -11.95
C LEU A 188 2.04 -10.09 -11.80
N GLN A 189 1.45 -10.65 -12.87
CA GLN A 189 0.94 -12.02 -12.89
C GLN A 189 2.04 -13.04 -12.57
N SER A 190 3.22 -12.92 -13.21
CA SER A 190 4.35 -13.82 -12.96
C SER A 190 4.80 -13.77 -11.50
N LYS A 191 4.95 -12.58 -10.93
CA LYS A 191 5.35 -12.40 -9.54
C LYS A 191 4.30 -12.93 -8.54
N LEU A 192 3.01 -12.76 -8.83
CA LEU A 192 1.94 -13.35 -8.04
C LEU A 192 1.95 -14.88 -8.12
N GLN A 193 2.14 -15.45 -9.34
CA GLN A 193 2.21 -16.89 -9.52
C GLN A 193 3.39 -17.50 -8.74
N GLU A 194 4.61 -16.93 -8.90
CA GLU A 194 5.80 -17.33 -8.15
C GLU A 194 5.56 -17.29 -6.64
N ALA A 195 4.93 -16.22 -6.14
CA ALA A 195 4.65 -16.08 -4.73
C ALA A 195 3.61 -17.08 -4.21
N CYS A 196 2.61 -17.44 -5.03
CA CYS A 196 1.64 -18.48 -4.68
C CYS A 196 2.26 -19.89 -4.66
N GLU A 197 3.31 -20.13 -5.45
CA GLU A 197 4.02 -21.40 -5.54
C GLU A 197 5.14 -21.54 -4.50
N ASP A 198 5.73 -20.43 -4.03
CA ASP A 198 6.82 -20.40 -3.04
C ASP A 198 6.40 -19.76 -1.72
N ALA A 199 5.65 -20.50 -0.92
CA ALA A 199 5.23 -20.07 0.41
C ALA A 199 6.41 -19.79 1.37
N ARG A 200 7.58 -20.41 1.16
CA ARG A 200 8.77 -20.17 2.01
C ARG A 200 9.34 -18.78 1.76
N ARG A 201 9.40 -18.37 0.49
CA ARG A 201 9.82 -17.02 0.12
C ARG A 201 8.87 -15.96 0.69
N VAL A 202 7.56 -16.19 0.60
CA VAL A 202 6.55 -15.30 1.20
C VAL A 202 6.73 -15.21 2.71
N GLN A 203 6.93 -16.34 3.39
CA GLN A 203 7.14 -16.35 4.85
C GLN A 203 8.39 -15.58 5.26
N LYS A 204 9.49 -15.71 4.52
CA LYS A 204 10.72 -14.93 4.78
C LYS A 204 10.43 -13.42 4.77
N TYR A 205 9.71 -12.91 3.78
CA TYR A 205 9.33 -11.50 3.73
C TYR A 205 8.42 -11.10 4.91
N LYS A 206 7.47 -11.96 5.27
CA LYS A 206 6.60 -11.73 6.44
C LYS A 206 7.39 -11.60 7.74
N ASP A 207 8.37 -12.46 7.95
CA ASP A 207 9.18 -12.51 9.18
C ASP A 207 10.02 -11.23 9.35
N GLU A 208 10.45 -10.61 8.25
CA GLU A 208 11.33 -9.43 8.26
C GLU A 208 10.57 -8.10 8.21
N ALA A 209 9.35 -8.08 7.66
CA ALA A 209 8.65 -6.85 7.27
C ALA A 209 8.37 -5.92 8.45
N ALA A 210 7.81 -6.44 9.55
CA ALA A 210 7.38 -5.60 10.68
C ALA A 210 8.55 -4.94 11.40
N ASP A 211 9.64 -5.67 11.63
CA ASP A 211 10.83 -5.14 12.28
C ASP A 211 11.46 -4.05 11.42
N TYR A 212 11.67 -4.35 10.15
CA TYR A 212 12.24 -3.40 9.19
C TYR A 212 11.46 -2.09 9.11
N ILE A 213 10.14 -2.17 8.89
CA ILE A 213 9.36 -0.97 8.61
C ILE A 213 9.13 -0.11 9.86
N CYS A 214 8.89 -0.73 11.02
CA CYS A 214 8.68 -0.01 12.27
C CYS A 214 9.97 0.60 12.84
N GLU A 215 11.14 0.09 12.47
CA GLU A 215 12.42 0.70 12.79
C GLU A 215 12.70 1.88 11.86
N LYS A 216 12.56 1.68 10.53
CA LYS A 216 12.87 2.69 9.51
C LYS A 216 11.93 3.89 9.53
N TYR A 217 10.64 3.66 9.80
CA TYR A 217 9.57 4.66 9.78
C TYR A 217 8.84 4.72 11.12
N ASN A 218 9.59 4.85 12.20
CA ASN A 218 9.05 4.92 13.55
C ASN A 218 8.16 6.16 13.72
N SER A 219 6.92 5.98 14.19
CA SER A 219 5.95 7.06 14.31
C SER A 219 6.34 8.08 15.38
N ASP A 220 6.99 7.65 16.48
CA ASP A 220 7.40 8.54 17.55
C ASP A 220 8.53 9.47 17.08
N ASP A 221 9.49 8.96 16.30
CA ASP A 221 10.55 9.76 15.69
C ASP A 221 9.98 10.79 14.70
N VAL A 222 8.97 10.41 13.93
CA VAL A 222 8.27 11.32 13.01
C VAL A 222 7.57 12.45 13.77
N VAL A 223 6.90 12.12 14.88
CA VAL A 223 6.25 13.11 15.76
C VAL A 223 7.28 14.04 16.37
N GLU A 224 8.39 13.51 16.91
CA GLU A 224 9.44 14.34 17.53
C GLU A 224 10.06 15.31 16.51
N ARG A 225 10.46 14.82 15.34
CA ARG A 225 10.98 15.67 14.25
C ARG A 225 9.98 16.74 13.79
N THR A 226 8.69 16.43 13.81
CA THR A 226 7.64 17.41 13.50
C THR A 226 7.53 18.46 14.59
N LEU A 227 7.53 18.06 15.88
CA LEU A 227 7.46 18.98 17.01
C LEU A 227 8.68 19.93 17.08
N GLU A 228 9.85 19.48 16.66
CA GLU A 228 11.05 20.33 16.59
C GLU A 228 10.86 21.55 15.68
N LEU A 229 10.04 21.42 14.62
CA LEU A 229 9.75 22.55 13.72
C LEU A 229 8.90 23.62 14.39
N TYR A 230 8.03 23.24 15.33
CA TYR A 230 7.18 24.18 16.08
C TYR A 230 7.87 24.82 17.30
N ARG A 231 9.04 24.29 17.69
CA ARG A 231 9.80 24.84 18.83
C ARG A 231 10.82 25.90 18.44
N ARG A 232 10.95 26.15 17.14
CA ARG A 232 11.83 27.18 16.56
C ARG A 232 11.07 28.51 16.47
#